data_b0288b626d119918a70e26820fc9d892
#
_entry.id   b0288b626d119918a70e26820fc9d892
#
_cell.length_a   1.000
_cell.length_b   1.000
_cell.length_c   1.000
_cell.angle_alpha   90.00
_cell.angle_beta   90.00
_cell.angle_gamma   90.00
#
_symmetry.space_group_name_H-M   'P 1'
#
loop_
_entity.id
_entity.type
_entity.pdbx_description
1 polymer ?
#
loop_
_entity_poly.entity_id
_entity_poly.type
_entity_poly.pdbx_seq_one_letter_code
_entity_poly.pdbx_strand_id
1 'polypeptide(L)'
;MEENAPYISSGTWSLLGVKTPKPLTDAASQAANYSNEGGVDYNRYQKNIMGMWLVNRLKDELCPQMPFPEIVRLAEDSGFDETVDANAPEFLSPVSMKAAFDAALDRKPQSVGDYFRCAYRSLAFSYGEALAELEANTGSRYDRLYIVGGGAKNDFLNQLTARATGKQIIALPIEATALGNLKIQMEADQ
;
A
#
# COMPACT_ATOMS: atom_id res chain seq x y z
N MET A 1 -6.75 -3.74 -16.38
CA MET A 1 -5.81 -2.66 -15.95
C MET A 1 -5.30 -2.01 -17.21
N GLU A 2 -5.27 -0.68 -17.27
CA GLU A 2 -4.72 0.05 -18.41
C GLU A 2 -3.23 -0.26 -18.57
N GLU A 3 -2.76 -0.26 -19.81
CA GLU A 3 -1.34 -0.44 -20.09
C GLU A 3 -0.54 0.73 -19.50
N ASN A 4 0.54 0.43 -18.77
CA ASN A 4 1.39 1.41 -18.09
C ASN A 4 0.73 2.22 -16.96
N ALA A 5 -0.41 1.79 -16.43
CA ALA A 5 -0.99 2.41 -15.24
C ALA A 5 -0.30 1.92 -13.96
N PRO A 6 -0.08 2.81 -12.96
CA PRO A 6 0.49 2.42 -11.68
C PRO A 6 -0.47 1.52 -10.90
N TYR A 7 0.11 0.63 -10.12
CA TYR A 7 -0.64 -0.31 -9.29
C TYR A 7 -0.04 -0.42 -7.89
N ILE A 8 -0.89 -0.76 -6.92
CA ILE A 8 -0.48 -1.24 -5.61
C ILE A 8 -1.00 -2.67 -5.45
N SER A 9 -0.10 -3.63 -5.25
CA SER A 9 -0.45 -4.95 -4.75
C SER A 9 -0.47 -4.88 -3.23
N SER A 10 -1.67 -4.69 -2.65
CA SER A 10 -1.87 -4.45 -1.23
C SER A 10 -2.09 -5.78 -0.49
N GLY A 11 -1.06 -6.22 0.21
CA GLY A 11 -1.04 -7.40 1.08
C GLY A 11 -0.44 -7.07 2.44
N THR A 12 0.20 -8.04 3.09
CA THR A 12 1.01 -7.82 4.30
C THR A 12 2.07 -6.75 4.06
N TRP A 13 2.79 -6.87 2.96
CA TRP A 13 3.57 -5.81 2.32
C TRP A 13 2.78 -5.25 1.15
N SER A 14 3.07 -4.02 0.77
CA SER A 14 2.52 -3.40 -0.43
C SER A 14 3.63 -3.21 -1.45
N LEU A 15 3.33 -3.55 -2.72
CA LEU A 15 4.19 -3.31 -3.87
C LEU A 15 3.55 -2.23 -4.72
N LEU A 16 4.16 -1.06 -4.79
CA LEU A 16 3.77 -0.02 -5.72
C LEU A 16 4.67 -0.07 -6.94
N GLY A 17 4.10 -0.07 -8.13
CA GLY A 17 4.89 -0.13 -9.36
C GLY A 17 4.12 0.21 -10.62
N VAL A 18 4.85 0.19 -11.73
CA VAL A 18 4.34 0.40 -13.08
C VAL A 18 5.10 -0.48 -14.07
N LYS A 19 4.49 -0.82 -15.20
CA LYS A 19 5.17 -1.46 -16.32
C LYS A 19 5.99 -0.43 -17.08
N THR A 20 7.23 -0.78 -17.42
CA THR A 20 8.14 0.01 -18.26
C THR A 20 8.68 -0.83 -19.40
N PRO A 21 8.93 -0.25 -20.58
CA PRO A 21 9.50 -1.01 -21.71
C PRO A 21 10.97 -1.38 -21.49
N LYS A 22 11.68 -0.64 -20.63
CA LYS A 22 13.08 -0.86 -20.27
C LYS A 22 13.28 -0.67 -18.77
N PRO A 23 14.29 -1.34 -18.16
CA PRO A 23 14.61 -1.13 -16.77
C PRO A 23 15.10 0.31 -16.52
N LEU A 24 14.73 0.88 -15.39
CA LEU A 24 15.23 2.16 -14.88
C LEU A 24 16.30 1.88 -13.83
N THR A 25 17.56 2.25 -14.10
CA THR A 25 18.72 1.88 -13.29
C THR A 25 19.57 3.09 -12.90
N ASP A 26 18.98 4.30 -12.94
CA ASP A 26 19.64 5.53 -12.57
C ASP A 26 19.80 5.67 -11.04
N ALA A 27 20.61 6.66 -10.62
CA ALA A 27 20.90 6.91 -9.22
C ALA A 27 19.65 7.30 -8.40
N ALA A 28 18.66 7.95 -9.02
CA ALA A 28 17.40 8.30 -8.34
C ALA A 28 16.57 7.05 -8.03
N SER A 29 16.46 6.13 -8.99
CA SER A 29 15.79 4.83 -8.80
C SER A 29 16.45 4.02 -7.69
N GLN A 30 17.77 3.99 -7.64
CA GLN A 30 18.54 3.30 -6.59
C GLN A 30 18.31 3.95 -5.21
N ALA A 31 18.41 5.26 -5.13
CA ALA A 31 18.24 6.01 -3.88
C ALA A 31 16.83 5.86 -3.31
N ALA A 32 15.80 5.81 -4.18
CA ALA A 32 14.42 5.59 -3.82
C ALA A 32 14.07 4.10 -3.58
N ASN A 33 15.06 3.19 -3.68
CA ASN A 33 14.90 1.74 -3.46
C ASN A 33 13.89 1.06 -4.39
N TYR A 34 13.86 1.48 -5.67
CA TYR A 34 13.09 0.79 -6.70
C TYR A 34 13.86 -0.38 -7.29
N SER A 35 13.14 -1.44 -7.62
CA SER A 35 13.63 -2.62 -8.33
C SER A 35 13.01 -2.73 -9.72
N ASN A 36 13.69 -3.48 -10.60
CA ASN A 36 13.18 -3.86 -11.90
C ASN A 36 13.01 -5.38 -11.94
N GLU A 37 11.79 -5.85 -12.18
CA GLU A 37 11.51 -7.27 -12.34
C GLU A 37 11.05 -7.55 -13.76
N GLY A 38 11.66 -8.54 -14.42
CA GLY A 38 11.32 -8.94 -15.78
C GLY A 38 9.90 -9.51 -15.86
N GLY A 39 9.15 -9.09 -16.87
CA GLY A 39 7.92 -9.69 -17.34
C GLY A 39 8.08 -10.18 -18.79
N VAL A 40 6.98 -10.61 -19.41
CA VAL A 40 6.97 -10.92 -20.86
C VAL A 40 6.90 -9.60 -21.62
N ASP A 41 8.00 -9.25 -22.32
CA ASP A 41 8.15 -8.03 -23.11
C ASP A 41 8.01 -6.69 -22.35
N TYR A 42 8.14 -6.71 -21.00
CA TYR A 42 8.14 -5.52 -20.18
C TYR A 42 8.95 -5.72 -18.89
N ASN A 43 9.22 -4.63 -18.17
CA ASN A 43 9.76 -4.65 -16.81
C ASN A 43 8.71 -4.11 -15.85
N ARG A 44 8.68 -4.65 -14.64
CA ARG A 44 7.95 -4.07 -13.51
C ARG A 44 8.93 -3.23 -12.72
N TYR A 45 8.83 -1.93 -12.86
CA TYR A 45 9.54 -0.96 -12.04
C TYR A 45 8.72 -0.73 -10.77
N GLN A 46 9.21 -1.18 -9.62
CA GLN A 46 8.41 -1.27 -8.41
C GLN A 46 9.22 -1.09 -7.14
N LYS A 47 8.52 -0.74 -6.06
CA LYS A 47 9.07 -0.53 -4.72
C LYS A 47 8.22 -1.28 -3.69
N ASN A 48 8.89 -1.96 -2.75
CA ASN A 48 8.24 -2.47 -1.54
C ASN A 48 8.03 -1.33 -0.55
N ILE A 49 6.82 -1.25 -0.02
CA ILE A 49 6.44 -0.32 1.05
C ILE A 49 5.62 -1.07 2.10
N MET A 50 5.50 -0.48 3.28
CA MET A 50 4.68 -1.05 4.34
C MET A 50 3.24 -1.28 3.86
N GLY A 51 2.66 -2.41 4.25
CA GLY A 51 1.30 -2.80 3.91
C GLY A 51 0.45 -3.08 5.15
N MET A 52 -0.49 -4.02 5.00
CA MET A 52 -1.43 -4.39 6.05
C MET A 52 -0.77 -5.03 7.28
N TRP A 53 0.54 -5.24 7.28
CA TRP A 53 1.32 -5.69 8.45
C TRP A 53 1.03 -4.85 9.68
N LEU A 54 1.04 -3.50 9.57
CA LEU A 54 0.72 -2.60 10.68
C LEU A 54 -0.66 -2.90 11.29
N VAL A 55 -1.65 -3.02 10.43
CA VAL A 55 -3.04 -3.26 10.82
C VAL A 55 -3.21 -4.66 11.42
N ASN A 56 -2.59 -5.67 10.82
CA ASN A 56 -2.66 -7.05 11.29
C ASN A 56 -2.03 -7.18 12.69
N ARG A 57 -0.85 -6.60 12.89
CA ARG A 57 -0.14 -6.64 14.18
C ARG A 57 -0.89 -5.88 15.28
N LEU A 58 -1.45 -4.70 14.96
CA LEU A 58 -2.33 -3.98 15.90
C LEU A 58 -3.57 -4.81 16.25
N LYS A 59 -4.19 -5.47 15.26
CA LYS A 59 -5.34 -6.34 15.50
C LYS A 59 -5.00 -7.49 16.44
N ASP A 60 -3.89 -8.20 16.17
CA ASP A 60 -3.46 -9.34 16.98
C ASP A 60 -3.22 -8.94 18.43
N GLU A 61 -2.72 -7.71 18.66
CA GLU A 61 -2.38 -7.20 19.99
C GLU A 61 -3.56 -6.56 20.72
N LEU A 62 -4.37 -5.75 20.04
CA LEU A 62 -5.42 -4.94 20.67
C LEU A 62 -6.81 -5.58 20.66
N CYS A 63 -7.12 -6.36 19.62
CA CYS A 63 -8.47 -6.87 19.43
C CYS A 63 -8.49 -8.14 18.52
N PRO A 64 -7.82 -9.25 18.92
CA PRO A 64 -7.63 -10.42 18.06
C PRO A 64 -8.93 -11.06 17.56
N GLN A 65 -10.01 -10.95 18.31
CA GLN A 65 -11.30 -11.53 17.95
C GLN A 65 -12.22 -10.60 17.15
N MET A 66 -11.83 -9.31 17.01
CA MET A 66 -12.65 -8.33 16.31
C MET A 66 -12.57 -8.55 14.78
N PRO A 67 -13.69 -8.61 14.06
CA PRO A 67 -13.67 -8.74 12.61
C PRO A 67 -13.22 -7.45 11.93
N PHE A 68 -12.55 -7.55 10.78
CA PHE A 68 -12.05 -6.37 10.05
C PHE A 68 -13.10 -5.29 9.73
N PRO A 69 -14.36 -5.62 9.35
CA PRO A 69 -15.38 -4.60 9.13
C PRO A 69 -15.65 -3.72 10.35
N GLU A 70 -15.58 -4.28 11.55
CA GLU A 70 -15.76 -3.52 12.80
C GLU A 70 -14.55 -2.63 13.09
N ILE A 71 -13.33 -3.14 12.86
CA ILE A 71 -12.09 -2.36 12.95
C ILE A 71 -12.15 -1.15 12.02
N VAL A 72 -12.57 -1.35 10.77
CA VAL A 72 -12.70 -0.26 9.80
C VAL A 72 -13.70 0.77 10.29
N ARG A 73 -14.87 0.35 10.78
CA ARG A 73 -15.88 1.26 11.33
C ARG A 73 -15.33 2.09 12.51
N LEU A 74 -14.63 1.45 13.47
CA LEU A 74 -14.00 2.17 14.58
C LEU A 74 -12.96 3.19 14.10
N ALA A 75 -12.19 2.87 13.07
CA ALA A 75 -11.23 3.79 12.48
C ALA A 75 -11.91 4.95 11.74
N GLU A 76 -13.04 4.70 11.05
CA GLU A 76 -13.86 5.73 10.40
C GLU A 76 -14.47 6.70 11.42
N ASP A 77 -15.00 6.16 12.52
CA ASP A 77 -15.65 6.95 13.60
C ASP A 77 -14.64 7.75 14.43
N SER A 78 -13.34 7.37 14.41
CA SER A 78 -12.29 8.08 15.16
C SER A 78 -11.98 9.44 14.54
N GLY A 79 -11.71 10.44 15.38
CA GLY A 79 -11.23 11.76 14.99
C GLY A 79 -9.69 11.89 15.02
N PHE A 80 -8.95 10.79 15.24
CA PHE A 80 -7.49 10.84 15.35
C PHE A 80 -6.84 11.24 14.03
N ASP A 81 -5.94 12.23 14.04
CA ASP A 81 -5.42 12.89 12.83
C ASP A 81 -3.89 12.83 12.67
N GLU A 82 -3.14 12.30 13.66
CA GLU A 82 -1.71 12.08 13.49
C GLU A 82 -1.40 10.84 12.63
N THR A 83 -0.19 10.81 12.09
CA THR A 83 0.36 9.73 11.29
C THR A 83 1.79 9.43 11.74
N VAL A 84 2.26 8.23 11.44
CA VAL A 84 3.66 7.82 11.60
C VAL A 84 4.29 7.56 10.23
N ASP A 85 5.61 7.56 10.14
CA ASP A 85 6.27 6.99 8.97
C ASP A 85 6.09 5.47 9.00
N ALA A 86 5.17 4.97 8.17
CA ALA A 86 4.85 3.56 8.12
C ALA A 86 6.06 2.67 7.72
N ASN A 87 7.04 3.23 7.02
CA ASN A 87 8.24 2.52 6.55
C ASN A 87 9.42 2.59 7.54
N ALA A 88 9.26 3.30 8.66
CA ALA A 88 10.32 3.44 9.65
C ALA A 88 10.71 2.08 10.27
N PRO A 89 12.01 1.89 10.58
CA PRO A 89 12.52 0.59 11.05
C PRO A 89 11.81 0.03 12.29
N GLU A 90 11.31 0.89 13.18
CA GLU A 90 10.59 0.51 14.38
C GLU A 90 9.29 -0.25 14.12
N PHE A 91 8.70 -0.14 12.91
CA PHE A 91 7.46 -0.85 12.54
C PHE A 91 7.71 -2.18 11.83
N LEU A 92 8.96 -2.50 11.47
CA LEU A 92 9.28 -3.72 10.73
C LEU A 92 9.07 -4.98 11.56
N SER A 93 9.55 -4.99 12.81
CA SER A 93 9.44 -6.15 13.70
C SER A 93 9.43 -5.76 15.19
N PRO A 94 8.48 -4.91 15.64
CA PRO A 94 8.41 -4.51 17.03
C PRO A 94 7.97 -5.68 17.93
N VAL A 95 8.41 -5.67 19.17
CA VAL A 95 7.88 -6.56 20.21
C VAL A 95 6.40 -6.26 20.48
N SER A 96 6.04 -4.98 20.48
CA SER A 96 4.67 -4.48 20.60
C SER A 96 4.46 -3.41 19.53
N MET A 97 3.52 -3.64 18.65
CA MET A 97 3.14 -2.65 17.63
C MET A 97 2.48 -1.44 18.28
N LYS A 98 1.64 -1.66 19.29
CA LYS A 98 1.04 -0.58 20.08
C LYS A 98 2.11 0.32 20.69
N ALA A 99 3.13 -0.26 21.34
CA ALA A 99 4.20 0.52 21.95
C ALA A 99 5.03 1.30 20.91
N ALA A 100 5.24 0.75 19.71
CA ALA A 100 5.90 1.45 18.61
C ALA A 100 5.11 2.70 18.17
N PHE A 101 3.77 2.58 18.03
CA PHE A 101 2.91 3.74 17.76
C PHE A 101 2.95 4.77 18.90
N ASP A 102 2.86 4.31 20.17
CA ASP A 102 2.90 5.21 21.34
C ASP A 102 4.23 5.98 21.44
N ALA A 103 5.33 5.41 20.97
CA ALA A 103 6.64 6.04 20.97
C ALA A 103 6.85 7.02 19.80
N ALA A 104 6.21 6.76 18.65
CA ALA A 104 6.37 7.55 17.44
C ALA A 104 5.42 8.76 17.33
N LEU A 105 4.38 8.82 18.18
CA LEU A 105 3.34 9.85 18.13
C LEU A 105 3.50 10.86 19.29
N ASP A 106 3.29 12.13 18.99
CA ASP A 106 3.27 13.20 19.99
C ASP A 106 2.02 13.07 20.89
N ARG A 107 0.86 12.80 20.27
CA ARG A 107 -0.40 12.53 20.97
C ARG A 107 -0.72 11.05 20.90
N LYS A 108 -0.77 10.39 22.05
CA LYS A 108 -1.09 8.96 22.12
C LYS A 108 -2.55 8.68 21.77
N PRO A 109 -2.82 7.65 20.95
CA PRO A 109 -4.17 7.15 20.72
C PRO A 109 -4.85 6.73 22.03
N GLN A 110 -6.12 7.09 22.21
CA GLN A 110 -6.89 6.81 23.42
C GLN A 110 -7.86 5.64 23.26
N SER A 111 -8.14 5.24 22.02
CA SER A 111 -9.06 4.16 21.68
C SER A 111 -8.44 3.21 20.64
N VAL A 112 -9.02 2.02 20.54
CA VAL A 112 -8.67 1.06 19.48
C VAL A 112 -8.85 1.70 18.09
N GLY A 113 -9.95 2.45 17.91
CA GLY A 113 -10.23 3.17 16.65
C GLY A 113 -9.13 4.17 16.28
N ASP A 114 -8.53 4.85 17.25
CA ASP A 114 -7.46 5.83 17.01
C ASP A 114 -6.20 5.17 16.45
N TYR A 115 -5.79 4.01 17.00
CA TYR A 115 -4.64 3.26 16.47
C TYR A 115 -4.86 2.82 15.03
N PHE A 116 -6.05 2.27 14.72
CA PHE A 116 -6.34 1.82 13.36
C PHE A 116 -6.49 2.99 12.39
N ARG A 117 -7.10 4.09 12.82
CA ARG A 117 -7.16 5.29 11.98
C ARG A 117 -5.77 5.83 11.67
N CYS A 118 -4.91 5.94 12.67
CA CYS A 118 -3.52 6.32 12.50
C CYS A 118 -2.82 5.39 11.51
N ALA A 119 -2.93 4.07 11.68
CA ALA A 119 -2.32 3.08 10.79
C ALA A 119 -2.81 3.22 9.34
N TYR A 120 -4.12 3.32 9.11
CA TYR A 120 -4.66 3.48 7.76
C TYR A 120 -4.25 4.80 7.10
N ARG A 121 -4.23 5.90 7.87
CA ARG A 121 -3.76 7.19 7.36
C ARG A 121 -2.28 7.16 7.00
N SER A 122 -1.46 6.54 7.85
CA SER A 122 -0.02 6.39 7.63
C SER A 122 0.28 5.56 6.38
N LEU A 123 -0.45 4.47 6.17
CA LEU A 123 -0.36 3.68 4.92
C LEU A 123 -0.74 4.49 3.69
N ALA A 124 -1.86 5.21 3.76
CA ALA A 124 -2.31 6.04 2.63
C ALA A 124 -1.31 7.15 2.31
N PHE A 125 -0.71 7.76 3.32
CA PHE A 125 0.32 8.78 3.16
C PHE A 125 1.58 8.19 2.49
N SER A 126 2.07 7.04 2.98
CA SER A 126 3.20 6.31 2.39
C SER A 126 2.93 5.93 0.92
N TYR A 127 1.70 5.55 0.57
CA TYR A 127 1.31 5.28 -0.82
C TYR A 127 1.37 6.56 -1.68
N GLY A 128 0.99 7.69 -1.12
CA GLY A 128 1.09 9.00 -1.78
C GLY A 128 2.53 9.40 -2.08
N GLU A 129 3.41 9.27 -1.10
CA GLU A 129 4.85 9.57 -1.26
C GLU A 129 5.49 8.65 -2.31
N ALA A 130 5.26 7.34 -2.20
CA ALA A 130 5.81 6.38 -3.15
C ALA A 130 5.28 6.61 -4.58
N LEU A 131 4.02 7.01 -4.77
CA LEU A 131 3.49 7.35 -6.08
C LEU A 131 4.13 8.64 -6.63
N ALA A 132 4.34 9.65 -5.79
CA ALA A 132 5.01 10.88 -6.21
C ALA A 132 6.48 10.61 -6.64
N GLU A 133 7.20 9.75 -5.92
CA GLU A 133 8.53 9.28 -6.31
C GLU A 133 8.47 8.52 -7.65
N LEU A 134 7.49 7.62 -7.83
CA LEU A 134 7.30 6.88 -9.09
C LEU A 134 7.10 7.84 -10.26
N GLU A 135 6.23 8.83 -10.10
CA GLU A 135 5.97 9.85 -11.11
C GLU A 135 7.23 10.65 -11.45
N ALA A 136 8.03 11.01 -10.44
CA ALA A 136 9.28 11.74 -10.63
C ALA A 136 10.32 10.89 -11.38
N ASN A 137 10.51 9.63 -10.98
CA ASN A 137 11.51 8.73 -11.57
C ASN A 137 11.16 8.32 -13.01
N THR A 138 9.86 8.17 -13.31
CA THR A 138 9.39 7.79 -14.66
C THR A 138 9.18 8.98 -15.59
N GLY A 139 9.15 10.20 -15.05
CA GLY A 139 8.77 11.41 -15.79
C GLY A 139 7.30 11.40 -16.24
N SER A 140 6.47 10.52 -15.68
CA SER A 140 5.07 10.32 -16.05
C SER A 140 4.13 10.93 -15.03
N ARG A 141 2.89 11.19 -15.44
CA ARG A 141 1.79 11.56 -14.55
C ARG A 141 0.63 10.62 -14.79
N TYR A 142 -0.07 10.26 -13.72
CA TYR A 142 -1.17 9.31 -13.76
C TYR A 142 -2.43 9.90 -13.16
N ASP A 143 -3.58 9.60 -13.73
CA ASP A 143 -4.88 10.03 -13.20
C ASP A 143 -5.50 8.94 -12.33
N ARG A 144 -5.05 7.70 -12.49
CA ARG A 144 -5.61 6.52 -11.84
C ARG A 144 -4.52 5.71 -11.15
N LEU A 145 -4.91 5.07 -10.04
CA LEU A 145 -4.09 4.11 -9.31
C LEU A 145 -4.91 2.83 -9.11
N TYR A 146 -4.40 1.72 -9.59
CA TYR A 146 -5.04 0.42 -9.41
C TYR A 146 -4.58 -0.22 -8.10
N ILE A 147 -5.53 -0.73 -7.31
CA ILE A 147 -5.22 -1.48 -6.08
C ILE A 147 -5.74 -2.90 -6.25
N VAL A 148 -4.85 -3.88 -6.04
CA VAL A 148 -5.13 -5.32 -6.09
C VAL A 148 -4.75 -5.98 -4.76
N GLY A 149 -5.15 -7.22 -4.54
CA GLY A 149 -4.85 -7.98 -3.34
C GLY A 149 -5.85 -7.75 -2.20
N GLY A 150 -5.52 -8.27 -1.01
CA GLY A 150 -6.42 -8.26 0.13
C GLY A 150 -6.86 -6.88 0.60
N GLY A 151 -5.95 -5.91 0.55
CA GLY A 151 -6.20 -4.53 0.94
C GLY A 151 -7.17 -3.79 0.01
N ALA A 152 -7.35 -4.25 -1.24
CA ALA A 152 -8.30 -3.66 -2.18
C ALA A 152 -9.76 -3.68 -1.69
N LYS A 153 -10.09 -4.59 -0.77
CA LYS A 153 -11.43 -4.69 -0.15
C LYS A 153 -11.68 -3.64 0.93
N ASN A 154 -10.66 -2.91 1.34
CA ASN A 154 -10.79 -1.91 2.41
C ASN A 154 -11.13 -0.54 1.80
N ASP A 155 -12.42 -0.24 1.73
CA ASP A 155 -12.92 1.01 1.14
C ASP A 155 -12.42 2.24 1.89
N PHE A 156 -12.24 2.17 3.20
CA PHE A 156 -11.70 3.28 3.99
C PHE A 156 -10.24 3.59 3.62
N LEU A 157 -9.37 2.56 3.52
CA LEU A 157 -8.01 2.74 3.05
C LEU A 157 -7.97 3.27 1.61
N ASN A 158 -8.85 2.76 0.74
CA ASN A 158 -8.95 3.24 -0.64
C ASN A 158 -9.34 4.72 -0.71
N GLN A 159 -10.30 5.17 0.11
CA GLN A 159 -10.69 6.58 0.21
C GLN A 159 -9.55 7.46 0.74
N LEU A 160 -8.84 7.01 1.79
CA LEU A 160 -7.68 7.72 2.32
C LEU A 160 -6.56 7.81 1.28
N THR A 161 -6.32 6.74 0.53
CA THR A 161 -5.34 6.69 -0.56
C THR A 161 -5.73 7.64 -1.69
N ALA A 162 -7.02 7.71 -2.07
CA ALA A 162 -7.50 8.67 -3.06
C ALA A 162 -7.21 10.12 -2.64
N ARG A 163 -7.43 10.43 -1.36
CA ARG A 163 -7.15 11.76 -0.79
C ARG A 163 -5.66 12.07 -0.75
N ALA A 164 -4.83 11.12 -0.35
CA ALA A 164 -3.38 11.29 -0.24
C ALA A 164 -2.69 11.44 -1.61
N THR A 165 -3.16 10.68 -2.61
CA THR A 165 -2.58 10.68 -3.96
C THR A 165 -3.19 11.71 -4.89
N GLY A 166 -4.43 12.16 -4.64
CA GLY A 166 -5.23 12.95 -5.58
C GLY A 166 -5.66 12.17 -6.83
N LYS A 167 -5.57 10.82 -6.81
CA LYS A 167 -5.87 9.96 -7.96
C LYS A 167 -7.21 9.25 -7.81
N GLN A 168 -7.78 8.87 -8.94
CA GLN A 168 -8.90 7.92 -8.96
C GLN A 168 -8.40 6.53 -8.58
N ILE A 169 -8.92 5.96 -7.49
CA ILE A 169 -8.57 4.60 -7.07
C ILE A 169 -9.51 3.61 -7.78
N ILE A 170 -8.90 2.59 -8.40
CA ILE A 170 -9.60 1.47 -9.05
C ILE A 170 -9.25 0.19 -8.29
N ALA A 171 -10.10 -0.23 -7.38
CA ALA A 171 -9.96 -1.49 -6.67
C ALA A 171 -10.37 -2.66 -7.58
N LEU A 172 -9.47 -3.63 -7.77
CA LEU A 172 -9.71 -4.82 -8.58
C LEU A 172 -9.91 -6.05 -7.69
N PRO A 173 -10.58 -7.12 -8.20
CA PRO A 173 -10.74 -8.37 -7.48
C PRO A 173 -9.39 -8.95 -7.00
N ILE A 174 -9.43 -9.68 -5.87
CA ILE A 174 -8.24 -10.26 -5.22
C ILE A 174 -7.49 -11.21 -6.15
N GLU A 175 -8.21 -11.96 -6.95
CA GLU A 175 -7.68 -12.97 -7.88
C GLU A 175 -6.97 -12.37 -9.10
N ALA A 176 -6.74 -11.06 -9.15
CA ALA A 176 -6.11 -10.41 -10.31
C ALA A 176 -4.74 -11.05 -10.69
N THR A 177 -3.96 -11.53 -9.71
CA THR A 177 -2.69 -12.22 -9.95
C THR A 177 -2.92 -13.61 -10.56
N ALA A 178 -3.87 -14.39 -10.02
CA ALA A 178 -4.20 -15.72 -10.53
C ALA A 178 -4.81 -15.64 -11.93
N LEU A 179 -5.72 -14.70 -12.15
CA LEU A 179 -6.32 -14.44 -13.48
C LEU A 179 -5.29 -13.97 -14.49
N GLY A 180 -4.31 -13.15 -14.07
CA GLY A 180 -3.20 -12.73 -14.93
C GLY A 180 -2.31 -13.90 -15.36
N ASN A 181 -1.97 -14.81 -14.44
CA ASN A 181 -1.22 -16.02 -14.76
C ASN A 181 -1.98 -16.93 -15.71
N LEU A 182 -3.27 -17.17 -15.42
CA LEU A 182 -4.12 -18.00 -16.28
C LEU A 182 -4.20 -17.43 -17.71
N LYS A 183 -4.36 -16.11 -17.84
CA LYS A 183 -4.42 -15.45 -19.14
C LYS A 183 -3.13 -15.67 -19.93
N ILE A 184 -1.95 -15.48 -19.31
CA ILE A 184 -0.65 -15.69 -19.99
C ILE A 184 -0.48 -17.15 -20.41
N GLN A 185 -0.87 -18.12 -19.57
CA GLN A 185 -0.82 -19.53 -19.93
C GLN A 185 -1.73 -19.85 -21.13
N MET A 186 -2.95 -19.32 -21.14
CA MET A 186 -3.88 -19.50 -22.28
C MET A 186 -3.39 -18.85 -23.59
N GLU A 187 -2.64 -17.74 -23.49
CA GLU A 187 -2.03 -17.10 -24.67
C GLU A 187 -0.80 -17.85 -25.18
N ALA A 188 -0.06 -18.53 -24.28
CA ALA A 188 1.12 -19.32 -24.65
C ALA A 188 0.76 -20.67 -25.31
N ASP A 189 -0.45 -21.17 -25.13
CA ASP A 189 -0.95 -22.43 -25.74
C ASP A 189 -1.59 -22.22 -27.13
N GLN A 190 -1.61 -21.00 -27.64
CA GLN A 190 -2.09 -20.66 -29.01
C GLN A 190 -0.95 -20.46 -29.99
#